data_27b7d84a30597f7c2909bce9135fbaa8
#
_entry.id   27b7d84a30597f7c2909bce9135fbaa8
#
_cell.length_a   1.000
_cell.length_b   1.000
_cell.length_c   1.000
_cell.angle_alpha   90.00
_cell.angle_beta   90.00
_cell.angle_gamma   90.00
#
_symmetry.space_group_name_H-M   'P 1'
#
loop_
_entity.id
_entity.type
_entity.pdbx_description
1 polymer ?
#
loop_
_entity_poly.entity_id
_entity_poly.type
_entity_poly.pdbx_seq_one_letter_code
_entity_poly.pdbx_strand_id
1 'polypeptide(L)'
;PTRPVRLYTTPADYIADVTLIPSMDGTVRYTVATHGEGDVTLDVLDADGQVVASGTGASGEVHVANPHLWEPAPGVPYLYTARVRFAQDEYSQPFGIREIKVDGCRFLINGKPFHFHGPCKHEDSFFHGRGLDQCLNVTDISLFHWLHANAFRTSHYPYSEEMLSLCDREGIVVIAETPAVGIGEGGKDPYRWAPADYHAQVLTDMIARDKNHPCIVLWSLGNEPNTDAHPQSAYDYWHPLYLLAHQLDPQNRPVTLVGCQNDYTRDIT
;
A
#
# COMPACT_ATOMS: atom_id res chain seq x y z
N PRO A 1 -2.33 -23.09 0.83
CA PRO A 1 -1.97 -21.70 1.11
C PRO A 1 -1.20 -21.12 -0.08
N THR A 2 -1.54 -19.92 -0.50
CA THR A 2 -0.82 -19.21 -1.58
C THR A 2 0.33 -18.35 -1.03
N ARG A 3 0.41 -18.25 0.28
CA ARG A 3 1.45 -17.52 1.03
C ARG A 3 2.11 -18.43 2.06
N PRO A 4 3.34 -18.13 2.49
CA PRO A 4 3.99 -18.85 3.55
C PRO A 4 3.16 -18.85 4.84
N VAL A 5 3.15 -19.98 5.54
CA VAL A 5 2.64 -20.05 6.90
C VAL A 5 3.84 -19.90 7.84
N ARG A 6 3.82 -18.88 8.68
CA ARG A 6 4.92 -18.57 9.61
C ARG A 6 4.45 -18.77 11.05
N LEU A 7 5.32 -19.37 11.86
CA LEU A 7 5.17 -19.41 13.30
C LEU A 7 6.20 -18.46 13.89
N TYR A 8 5.76 -17.52 14.72
CA TYR A 8 6.65 -16.60 15.40
C TYR A 8 6.25 -16.49 16.88
N THR A 9 7.17 -16.01 17.70
CA THR A 9 6.94 -15.70 19.09
C THR A 9 7.31 -14.24 19.34
N THR A 10 6.63 -13.61 20.28
CA THR A 10 6.95 -12.28 20.76
C THR A 10 7.36 -12.36 22.24
N PRO A 11 8.15 -11.39 22.76
CA PRO A 11 8.23 -11.18 24.20
C PRO A 11 6.85 -10.85 24.77
N ALA A 12 6.72 -10.80 26.11
CA ALA A 12 5.47 -10.39 26.75
C ALA A 12 5.11 -8.94 26.39
N ASP A 13 6.14 -8.07 26.35
CA ASP A 13 6.03 -6.67 25.94
C ASP A 13 6.62 -6.57 24.52
N TYR A 14 5.79 -6.20 23.53
CA TYR A 14 6.16 -6.23 22.12
C TYR A 14 5.57 -5.06 21.31
N ILE A 15 6.17 -4.80 20.15
CA ILE A 15 5.71 -3.83 19.16
C ILE A 15 4.63 -4.49 18.30
N ALA A 16 3.39 -3.97 18.39
CA ALA A 16 2.25 -4.52 17.65
C ALA A 16 2.10 -3.89 16.26
N ASP A 17 2.42 -2.60 16.10
CA ASP A 17 2.32 -1.90 14.81
C ASP A 17 3.22 -0.67 14.78
N VAL A 18 3.68 -0.32 13.57
CA VAL A 18 4.44 0.90 13.29
C VAL A 18 3.79 1.62 12.11
N THR A 19 3.43 2.88 12.33
CA THR A 19 2.88 3.76 11.29
C THR A 19 3.83 4.93 11.06
N LEU A 20 4.19 5.17 9.79
CA LEU A 20 5.10 6.24 9.38
C LEU A 20 4.39 7.16 8.36
N ILE A 21 4.47 8.46 8.59
CA ILE A 21 3.88 9.49 7.71
C ILE A 21 4.99 10.48 7.35
N PRO A 22 5.76 10.19 6.30
CA PRO A 22 6.83 11.07 5.84
C PRO A 22 6.30 12.26 5.06
N SER A 23 7.00 13.39 5.10
CA SER A 23 6.79 14.58 4.31
C SER A 23 8.06 14.96 3.55
N MET A 24 7.93 15.63 2.41
CA MET A 24 9.05 15.98 1.53
C MET A 24 10.12 16.87 2.17
N ASP A 25 9.77 17.60 3.21
CA ASP A 25 10.72 18.42 3.99
C ASP A 25 11.61 17.61 4.94
N GLY A 26 11.44 16.27 4.97
CA GLY A 26 12.16 15.37 5.85
C GLY A 26 11.50 15.11 7.19
N THR A 27 10.36 15.71 7.45
CA THR A 27 9.57 15.42 8.64
C THR A 27 8.92 14.04 8.53
N VAL A 28 9.10 13.19 9.54
CA VAL A 28 8.48 11.87 9.63
C VAL A 28 7.68 11.82 10.94
N ARG A 29 6.37 11.88 10.83
CA ARG A 29 5.49 11.59 11.96
C ARG A 29 5.36 10.10 12.13
N TYR A 30 5.38 9.63 13.36
CA TYR A 30 5.28 8.20 13.65
C TYR A 30 4.33 7.90 14.81
N THR A 31 3.76 6.71 14.75
CA THR A 31 3.01 6.11 15.83
C THR A 31 3.40 4.64 15.94
N VAL A 32 3.68 4.20 17.15
CA VAL A 32 4.02 2.82 17.50
C VAL A 32 2.96 2.30 18.45
N ALA A 33 2.23 1.27 18.03
CA ALA A 33 1.35 0.54 18.93
C ALA A 33 2.14 -0.56 19.64
N THR A 34 2.00 -0.66 20.94
CA THR A 34 2.71 -1.64 21.75
C THR A 34 1.74 -2.45 22.61
N HIS A 35 2.14 -3.66 22.96
CA HIS A 35 1.50 -4.44 24.02
C HIS A 35 2.44 -4.46 25.22
N GLY A 36 1.93 -4.07 26.39
CA GLY A 36 2.73 -3.92 27.61
C GLY A 36 3.11 -2.47 27.92
N GLU A 37 3.97 -2.27 28.92
CA GLU A 37 4.44 -0.97 29.39
C GLU A 37 5.95 -0.82 29.16
N GLY A 38 6.37 0.36 28.73
CA GLY A 38 7.79 0.64 28.51
C GLY A 38 8.01 1.87 27.62
N ASP A 39 9.27 2.26 27.52
CA ASP A 39 9.70 3.36 26.70
C ASP A 39 9.93 2.90 25.25
N VAL A 40 9.36 3.67 24.32
CA VAL A 40 9.59 3.49 22.89
C VAL A 40 10.72 4.42 22.44
N THR A 41 11.65 3.90 21.65
CA THR A 41 12.63 4.71 20.91
C THR A 41 12.56 4.39 19.43
N LEU A 42 12.74 5.39 18.58
CA LEU A 42 12.79 5.27 17.14
C LEU A 42 14.03 5.93 16.61
N ASP A 43 14.83 5.19 15.83
CA ASP A 43 15.93 5.71 15.04
C ASP A 43 15.59 5.62 13.56
N VAL A 44 15.81 6.67 12.80
CA VAL A 44 15.78 6.64 11.33
C VAL A 44 17.21 6.42 10.84
N LEU A 45 17.39 5.36 10.07
CA LEU A 45 18.66 4.99 9.45
C LEU A 45 18.62 5.29 7.96
N ASP A 46 19.73 5.80 7.44
CA ASP A 46 19.96 5.93 5.99
C ASP A 46 20.33 4.58 5.34
N ALA A 47 20.62 4.60 4.04
CA ALA A 47 21.00 3.40 3.28
C ALA A 47 22.33 2.77 3.74
N ASP A 48 23.19 3.54 4.38
CA ASP A 48 24.46 3.08 4.94
C ASP A 48 24.33 2.60 6.40
N GLY A 49 23.10 2.63 6.94
CA GLY A 49 22.79 2.23 8.32
C GLY A 49 23.17 3.25 9.37
N GLN A 50 23.47 4.51 8.97
CA GLN A 50 23.78 5.58 9.92
C GLN A 50 22.49 6.19 10.45
N VAL A 51 22.45 6.50 11.74
CA VAL A 51 21.32 7.18 12.36
C VAL A 51 21.30 8.65 11.92
N VAL A 52 20.23 9.06 11.23
CA VAL A 52 20.04 10.42 10.70
C VAL A 52 19.00 11.23 11.47
N ALA A 53 18.14 10.56 12.23
CA ALA A 53 17.19 11.19 13.14
C ALA A 53 16.79 10.20 14.24
N SER A 54 16.39 10.71 15.41
CA SER A 54 15.93 9.87 16.53
C SER A 54 14.76 10.53 17.26
N GLY A 55 13.88 9.70 17.80
CA GLY A 55 12.72 10.11 18.59
C GLY A 55 12.48 9.18 19.77
N THR A 56 11.70 9.65 20.72
CA THR A 56 11.28 8.88 21.91
C THR A 56 9.79 9.01 22.13
N GLY A 57 9.17 7.99 22.70
CA GLY A 57 7.74 7.92 22.93
C GLY A 57 7.00 7.12 21.85
N ALA A 58 5.80 6.67 22.18
CA ALA A 58 4.95 5.85 21.31
C ALA A 58 4.39 6.63 20.09
N SER A 59 4.49 7.96 20.10
CA SER A 59 4.16 8.79 18.96
C SER A 59 5.01 10.07 19.01
N GLY A 60 5.31 10.61 17.83
CA GLY A 60 6.12 11.82 17.74
C GLY A 60 6.42 12.19 16.30
N GLU A 61 7.40 13.08 16.19
CA GLU A 61 7.91 13.58 14.93
C GLU A 61 9.43 13.63 14.99
N VAL A 62 10.09 13.18 13.93
CA VAL A 62 11.53 13.29 13.74
C VAL A 62 11.80 13.99 12.42
N HIS A 63 12.99 14.61 12.29
CA HIS A 63 13.35 15.34 11.09
C HIS A 63 14.66 14.85 10.50
N VAL A 64 14.59 14.37 9.27
CA VAL A 64 15.76 13.99 8.45
C VAL A 64 16.24 15.24 7.70
N ALA A 65 17.42 15.71 8.02
CA ALA A 65 17.99 16.87 7.33
C ALA A 65 18.38 16.54 5.89
N ASN A 66 17.97 17.39 4.94
CA ASN A 66 18.22 17.21 3.50
C ASN A 66 17.83 15.79 3.01
N PRO A 67 16.54 15.42 3.08
CA PRO A 67 16.12 14.06 2.82
C PRO A 67 16.32 13.66 1.35
N HIS A 68 16.75 12.42 1.15
CA HIS A 68 16.66 11.77 -0.16
C HIS A 68 15.22 11.28 -0.36
N LEU A 69 14.59 11.74 -1.43
CA LEU A 69 13.22 11.33 -1.73
C LEU A 69 13.19 9.95 -2.39
N TRP A 70 12.15 9.19 -2.11
CA TRP A 70 11.83 8.02 -2.91
C TRP A 70 11.26 8.50 -4.25
N GLU A 71 11.97 8.28 -5.31
CA GLU A 71 11.53 8.63 -6.66
C GLU A 71 11.27 7.35 -7.47
N PRO A 72 10.10 7.25 -8.16
CA PRO A 72 9.83 6.10 -9.00
C PRO A 72 10.80 6.03 -10.19
N ALA A 73 11.01 4.83 -10.72
CA ALA A 73 11.83 4.62 -11.90
C ALA A 73 11.39 5.55 -13.07
N PRO A 74 12.36 6.15 -13.81
CA PRO A 74 13.82 5.94 -13.77
C PRO A 74 14.56 6.78 -12.72
N GLY A 75 13.87 7.34 -11.72
CA GLY A 75 14.47 8.03 -10.58
C GLY A 75 15.17 7.06 -9.61
N VAL A 76 15.57 7.57 -8.46
CA VAL A 76 16.24 6.79 -7.41
C VAL A 76 15.25 6.48 -6.28
N PRO A 77 14.85 5.22 -6.11
CA PRO A 77 13.90 4.80 -5.06
C PRO A 77 14.62 4.69 -3.70
N TYR A 78 14.97 5.83 -3.10
CA TYR A 78 15.72 5.84 -1.85
C TYR A 78 14.87 5.39 -0.65
N LEU A 79 15.39 4.44 0.12
CA LEU A 79 14.73 3.90 1.30
C LEU A 79 15.52 4.23 2.57
N TYR A 80 14.81 4.66 3.58
CA TYR A 80 15.24 4.71 4.97
C TYR A 80 14.71 3.49 5.73
N THR A 81 15.25 3.26 6.93
CA THR A 81 14.74 2.26 7.87
C THR A 81 14.41 2.92 9.19
N ALA A 82 13.17 2.83 9.63
CA ALA A 82 12.79 3.17 10.99
C ALA A 82 13.03 1.95 11.89
N ARG A 83 14.01 2.04 12.77
CA ARG A 83 14.32 1.03 13.78
C ARG A 83 13.65 1.42 15.09
N VAL A 84 12.64 0.67 15.47
CA VAL A 84 11.87 0.88 16.70
C VAL A 84 12.30 -0.11 17.76
N ARG A 85 12.51 0.36 18.99
CA ARG A 85 12.78 -0.50 20.14
C ARG A 85 11.76 -0.23 21.24
N PHE A 86 11.33 -1.31 21.86
CA PHE A 86 10.39 -1.30 22.97
C PHE A 86 10.69 -2.47 23.89
N ALA A 87 11.01 -2.22 25.15
CA ALA A 87 11.41 -3.25 26.11
C ALA A 87 12.55 -4.14 25.56
N GLN A 88 12.27 -5.42 25.29
CA GLN A 88 13.22 -6.37 24.69
C GLN A 88 12.94 -6.61 23.19
N ASP A 89 11.95 -5.93 22.62
CA ASP A 89 11.58 -6.07 21.21
C ASP A 89 12.21 -5.00 20.33
N GLU A 90 12.58 -5.38 19.13
CA GLU A 90 13.09 -4.49 18.09
C GLU A 90 12.44 -4.80 16.75
N TYR A 91 11.95 -3.79 16.07
CA TYR A 91 11.36 -3.90 14.75
C TYR A 91 11.95 -2.88 13.79
N SER A 92 12.25 -3.30 12.57
CA SER A 92 12.81 -2.46 11.51
C SER A 92 11.83 -2.36 10.36
N GLN A 93 11.33 -1.13 10.08
CA GLN A 93 10.39 -0.83 9.01
C GLN A 93 11.08 0.01 7.93
N PRO A 94 11.34 -0.56 6.74
CA PRO A 94 11.73 0.24 5.57
C PRO A 94 10.63 1.21 5.15
N PHE A 95 11.01 2.41 4.73
CA PHE A 95 10.07 3.40 4.20
C PHE A 95 10.77 4.37 3.24
N GLY A 96 10.00 5.06 2.41
CA GLY A 96 10.50 6.12 1.53
C GLY A 96 9.85 7.45 1.86
N ILE A 97 10.61 8.53 1.76
CA ILE A 97 10.10 9.89 1.90
C ILE A 97 9.58 10.35 0.54
N ARG A 98 8.27 10.54 0.43
CA ARG A 98 7.62 10.99 -0.80
C ARG A 98 6.27 11.66 -0.50
N GLU A 99 5.76 12.42 -1.46
CA GLU A 99 4.42 13.00 -1.43
C GLU A 99 3.61 12.50 -2.64
N ILE A 100 2.34 12.18 -2.41
CA ILE A 100 1.37 11.86 -3.46
C ILE A 100 0.29 12.93 -3.44
N LYS A 101 -0.03 13.46 -4.61
CA LYS A 101 -1.07 14.48 -4.75
C LYS A 101 -1.83 14.33 -6.07
N VAL A 102 -3.13 14.53 -6.01
CA VAL A 102 -3.97 14.73 -7.19
C VAL A 102 -4.29 16.21 -7.31
N ASP A 103 -3.99 16.81 -8.47
CA ASP A 103 -4.26 18.20 -8.78
C ASP A 103 -5.05 18.29 -10.10
N GLY A 104 -6.37 18.38 -9.97
CA GLY A 104 -7.29 18.27 -11.09
C GLY A 104 -7.15 16.93 -11.79
N CYS A 105 -6.73 16.92 -13.04
CA CYS A 105 -6.50 15.70 -13.83
C CYS A 105 -5.04 15.20 -13.77
N ARG A 106 -4.19 15.77 -12.91
CA ARG A 106 -2.78 15.41 -12.83
C ARG A 106 -2.52 14.61 -11.56
N PHE A 107 -1.85 13.47 -11.73
CA PHE A 107 -1.29 12.71 -10.63
C PHE A 107 0.16 13.16 -10.42
N LEU A 108 0.51 13.53 -9.20
CA LEU A 108 1.82 14.06 -8.88
C LEU A 108 2.50 13.16 -7.84
N ILE A 109 3.78 12.85 -8.10
CA ILE A 109 4.69 12.25 -7.12
C ILE A 109 5.82 13.24 -6.88
N ASN A 110 6.04 13.65 -5.63
CA ASN A 110 7.04 14.67 -5.26
C ASN A 110 6.89 15.98 -6.04
N GLY A 111 5.62 16.40 -6.25
CA GLY A 111 5.30 17.62 -7.01
C GLY A 111 5.51 17.52 -8.53
N LYS A 112 6.00 16.40 -9.05
CA LYS A 112 6.23 16.16 -10.47
C LYS A 112 5.08 15.37 -11.08
N PRO A 113 4.57 15.71 -12.30
CA PRO A 113 3.59 14.90 -12.99
C PRO A 113 4.07 13.47 -13.21
N PHE A 114 3.24 12.50 -12.84
CA PHE A 114 3.51 11.08 -13.03
C PHE A 114 2.49 10.47 -13.99
N HIS A 115 2.98 9.79 -15.01
CA HIS A 115 2.16 9.04 -15.96
C HIS A 115 2.35 7.54 -15.72
N PHE A 116 1.28 6.86 -15.36
CA PHE A 116 1.27 5.41 -15.17
C PHE A 116 1.49 4.72 -16.52
N HIS A 117 2.54 3.94 -16.61
CA HIS A 117 2.88 3.15 -17.78
C HIS A 117 3.21 1.73 -17.35
N GLY A 118 2.30 0.81 -17.59
CA GLY A 118 2.48 -0.58 -17.22
C GLY A 118 1.20 -1.41 -17.28
N PRO A 119 1.30 -2.71 -16.99
CA PRO A 119 0.19 -3.65 -17.12
C PRO A 119 -0.71 -3.68 -15.90
N CYS A 120 -1.87 -4.33 -16.05
CA CYS A 120 -2.56 -4.99 -14.96
C CYS A 120 -1.92 -6.38 -14.82
N LYS A 121 -1.28 -6.63 -13.70
CA LYS A 121 -0.52 -7.86 -13.47
C LYS A 121 -1.34 -8.86 -12.65
N HIS A 122 -1.22 -10.15 -12.94
CA HIS A 122 -1.61 -11.23 -12.03
C HIS A 122 -0.37 -11.84 -11.35
N GLU A 123 -0.52 -12.29 -10.11
CA GLU A 123 0.54 -12.98 -9.35
C GLU A 123 0.41 -14.51 -9.56
N ASP A 124 0.45 -14.90 -10.83
CA ASP A 124 0.33 -16.31 -11.26
C ASP A 124 1.64 -16.77 -11.89
N SER A 125 2.10 -17.96 -11.52
CA SER A 125 3.22 -18.62 -12.18
C SER A 125 2.76 -19.91 -12.87
N PHE A 126 3.46 -20.28 -13.93
CA PHE A 126 3.18 -21.54 -14.64
C PHE A 126 3.39 -22.75 -13.73
N PHE A 127 4.36 -22.69 -12.82
CA PHE A 127 4.73 -23.82 -11.97
C PHE A 127 3.98 -23.86 -10.63
N HIS A 128 3.67 -22.69 -10.06
CA HIS A 128 3.15 -22.57 -8.68
C HIS A 128 1.73 -22.00 -8.62
N GLY A 129 1.10 -21.70 -9.78
CA GLY A 129 -0.17 -21.00 -9.81
C GLY A 129 -0.07 -19.68 -9.05
N ARG A 130 -0.96 -19.42 -8.11
CA ARG A 130 -0.95 -18.24 -7.23
C ARG A 130 -0.04 -18.39 -5.99
N GLY A 131 0.76 -19.44 -5.92
CA GLY A 131 1.77 -19.60 -4.87
C GLY A 131 2.88 -18.57 -5.01
N LEU A 132 3.42 -18.12 -3.88
CA LEU A 132 4.54 -17.17 -3.89
C LEU A 132 5.72 -17.74 -4.69
N ASP A 133 6.15 -16.99 -5.69
CA ASP A 133 7.30 -17.31 -6.56
C ASP A 133 8.21 -16.08 -6.64
N GLN A 134 9.21 -16.03 -5.77
CA GLN A 134 10.14 -14.89 -5.70
C GLN A 134 11.01 -14.78 -6.96
N CYS A 135 11.35 -15.90 -7.61
CA CYS A 135 12.11 -15.87 -8.85
C CYS A 135 11.30 -15.23 -9.97
N LEU A 136 10.00 -15.53 -10.04
CA LEU A 136 9.09 -14.89 -10.98
C LEU A 136 8.93 -13.39 -10.67
N ASN A 137 8.82 -13.01 -9.41
CA ASN A 137 8.72 -11.59 -9.03
C ASN A 137 9.93 -10.79 -9.57
N VAL A 138 11.15 -11.31 -9.39
CA VAL A 138 12.38 -10.67 -9.92
C VAL A 138 12.36 -10.63 -11.44
N THR A 139 11.91 -11.70 -12.09
CA THR A 139 11.78 -11.76 -13.55
C THR A 139 10.78 -10.72 -14.07
N ASP A 140 9.62 -10.60 -13.42
CA ASP A 140 8.58 -9.65 -13.80
C ASP A 140 9.07 -8.19 -13.68
N ILE A 141 9.77 -7.85 -12.59
CA ILE A 141 10.36 -6.52 -12.45
C ILE A 141 11.44 -6.26 -13.51
N SER A 142 12.25 -7.25 -13.83
CA SER A 142 13.22 -7.14 -14.92
C SER A 142 12.54 -6.89 -16.27
N LEU A 143 11.40 -7.53 -16.52
CA LEU A 143 10.59 -7.28 -17.71
C LEU A 143 9.95 -5.89 -17.70
N PHE A 144 9.53 -5.39 -16.53
CA PHE A 144 9.04 -4.00 -16.41
C PHE A 144 10.12 -2.99 -16.81
N HIS A 145 11.34 -3.15 -16.31
CA HIS A 145 12.46 -2.29 -16.71
C HIS A 145 12.74 -2.38 -18.21
N TRP A 146 12.71 -3.60 -18.78
CA TRP A 146 12.91 -3.81 -20.20
C TRP A 146 11.82 -3.15 -21.07
N LEU A 147 10.55 -3.17 -20.59
CA LEU A 147 9.40 -2.51 -21.23
C LEU A 147 9.32 -1.01 -20.94
N HIS A 148 10.23 -0.47 -20.12
CA HIS A 148 10.13 0.88 -19.57
C HIS A 148 8.81 1.13 -18.81
N ALA A 149 8.22 0.09 -18.25
CA ALA A 149 7.07 0.23 -17.37
C ALA A 149 7.51 0.76 -16.01
N ASN A 150 6.73 1.68 -15.46
CA ASN A 150 7.01 2.33 -14.18
C ASN A 150 5.95 2.02 -13.11
N ALA A 151 4.88 1.33 -13.48
CA ALA A 151 3.76 1.05 -12.60
C ALA A 151 3.03 -0.23 -12.99
N PHE A 152 2.28 -0.81 -12.05
CA PHE A 152 1.27 -1.83 -12.33
C PHE A 152 0.13 -1.79 -11.31
N ARG A 153 -0.99 -2.41 -11.64
CA ARG A 153 -2.10 -2.68 -10.71
C ARG A 153 -2.08 -4.15 -10.29
N THR A 154 -2.27 -4.40 -9.00
CA THR A 154 -2.32 -5.75 -8.44
C THR A 154 -3.66 -6.42 -8.75
N SER A 155 -3.88 -6.80 -10.01
CA SER A 155 -5.10 -7.46 -10.47
C SER A 155 -5.22 -8.86 -9.89
N HIS A 156 -6.24 -9.22 -9.14
CA HIS A 156 -7.28 -8.42 -8.55
C HIS A 156 -7.37 -8.82 -7.08
N TYR A 157 -6.31 -8.63 -6.32
CA TYR A 157 -6.16 -9.06 -4.93
C TYR A 157 -4.90 -8.46 -4.30
N PRO A 158 -4.79 -8.41 -2.97
CA PRO A 158 -3.55 -7.98 -2.29
C PRO A 158 -2.39 -8.91 -2.66
N TYR A 159 -1.28 -8.30 -3.08
CA TYR A 159 -0.06 -9.03 -3.44
C TYR A 159 0.80 -9.37 -2.22
N SER A 160 1.83 -10.17 -2.44
CA SER A 160 2.79 -10.54 -1.40
C SER A 160 3.60 -9.34 -0.94
N GLU A 161 3.99 -9.32 0.33
CA GLU A 161 4.89 -8.30 0.89
C GLU A 161 6.25 -8.33 0.19
N GLU A 162 6.69 -9.53 -0.24
CA GLU A 162 7.93 -9.71 -1.00
C GLU A 162 7.90 -8.97 -2.33
N MET A 163 6.76 -8.98 -3.04
CA MET A 163 6.59 -8.22 -4.29
C MET A 163 6.56 -6.72 -4.02
N LEU A 164 5.84 -6.28 -2.98
CA LEU A 164 5.77 -4.86 -2.62
C LEU A 164 7.15 -4.34 -2.19
N SER A 165 7.88 -5.10 -1.36
CA SER A 165 9.24 -4.75 -0.95
C SER A 165 10.22 -4.70 -2.12
N LEU A 166 10.01 -5.53 -3.15
CA LEU A 166 10.79 -5.45 -4.39
C LEU A 166 10.45 -4.17 -5.16
N CYS A 167 9.16 -3.83 -5.28
CA CYS A 167 8.71 -2.58 -5.92
C CYS A 167 9.25 -1.34 -5.21
N ASP A 168 9.31 -1.34 -3.87
CA ASP A 168 9.90 -0.25 -3.10
C ASP A 168 11.37 -0.01 -3.49
N ARG A 169 12.16 -1.09 -3.65
CA ARG A 169 13.58 -1.01 -4.01
C ARG A 169 13.83 -0.67 -5.46
N GLU A 170 12.93 -1.09 -6.34
CA GLU A 170 13.08 -0.92 -7.80
C GLU A 170 12.36 0.32 -8.35
N GLY A 171 11.63 1.04 -7.49
CA GLY A 171 10.91 2.26 -7.88
C GLY A 171 9.69 2.00 -8.78
N ILE A 172 9.12 0.81 -8.72
CA ILE A 172 7.91 0.48 -9.47
C ILE A 172 6.68 0.87 -8.65
N VAL A 173 5.86 1.73 -9.22
CA VAL A 173 4.65 2.25 -8.57
C VAL A 173 3.53 1.20 -8.59
N VAL A 174 2.80 1.07 -7.49
CA VAL A 174 1.76 0.07 -7.32
C VAL A 174 0.40 0.73 -7.03
N ILE A 175 -0.63 0.28 -7.76
CA ILE A 175 -2.04 0.45 -7.42
C ILE A 175 -2.48 -0.84 -6.74
N ALA A 176 -2.67 -0.80 -5.42
CA ALA A 176 -3.02 -1.99 -4.65
C ALA A 176 -4.53 -2.20 -4.60
N GLU A 177 -4.99 -3.40 -4.95
CA GLU A 177 -6.42 -3.71 -5.15
C GLU A 177 -6.93 -4.79 -4.22
N THR A 178 -8.17 -4.63 -3.75
CA THR A 178 -8.90 -5.65 -3.00
C THR A 178 -9.53 -6.71 -3.92
N PRO A 179 -9.85 -7.93 -3.43
CA PRO A 179 -10.29 -9.05 -4.28
C PRO A 179 -11.78 -8.99 -4.63
N ALA A 180 -12.27 -7.87 -5.15
CA ALA A 180 -13.65 -7.68 -5.55
C ALA A 180 -13.73 -7.53 -7.09
N VAL A 181 -14.11 -8.58 -7.78
CA VAL A 181 -14.15 -8.65 -9.25
C VAL A 181 -15.56 -8.93 -9.74
N GLY A 182 -16.05 -8.15 -10.72
CA GLY A 182 -17.29 -8.42 -11.43
C GLY A 182 -18.55 -8.41 -10.55
N ILE A 183 -18.54 -7.69 -9.43
CA ILE A 183 -19.77 -7.56 -8.62
C ILE A 183 -20.81 -6.83 -9.45
N GLY A 184 -21.94 -7.48 -9.68
CA GLY A 184 -23.01 -6.87 -10.45
C GLY A 184 -23.39 -7.61 -11.72
N GLU A 185 -22.69 -8.65 -12.08
CA GLU A 185 -23.06 -9.49 -13.21
C GLU A 185 -24.28 -10.37 -12.87
N GLY A 186 -25.25 -10.49 -13.79
CA GLY A 186 -26.27 -11.52 -13.72
C GLY A 186 -27.70 -11.14 -13.38
N GLY A 187 -28.16 -9.92 -13.59
CA GLY A 187 -29.59 -9.54 -13.67
C GLY A 187 -30.40 -9.50 -12.35
N LYS A 188 -29.86 -9.99 -11.24
CA LYS A 188 -30.36 -9.75 -9.88
C LYS A 188 -29.43 -8.76 -9.21
N ASP A 189 -29.96 -7.97 -8.25
CA ASP A 189 -29.14 -7.03 -7.49
C ASP A 189 -28.06 -7.80 -6.67
N PRO A 190 -26.81 -7.83 -7.14
CA PRO A 190 -25.74 -8.65 -6.53
C PRO A 190 -25.22 -8.03 -5.25
N TYR A 191 -25.37 -6.72 -5.07
CA TYR A 191 -24.91 -6.00 -3.88
C TYR A 191 -25.64 -6.46 -2.61
N ARG A 192 -26.85 -7.00 -2.74
CA ARG A 192 -27.60 -7.59 -1.62
C ARG A 192 -26.95 -8.87 -1.06
N TRP A 193 -26.09 -9.50 -1.84
CA TRP A 193 -25.46 -10.79 -1.49
C TRP A 193 -23.93 -10.66 -1.37
N ALA A 194 -23.38 -9.53 -1.81
CA ALA A 194 -21.95 -9.29 -1.71
C ALA A 194 -21.53 -9.18 -0.24
N PRO A 195 -20.42 -9.81 0.16
CA PRO A 195 -19.99 -9.85 1.57
C PRO A 195 -19.30 -8.54 1.96
N ALA A 196 -20.06 -7.46 2.16
CA ALA A 196 -19.55 -6.12 2.47
C ALA A 196 -18.64 -6.11 3.70
N ASP A 197 -19.03 -6.81 4.77
CA ASP A 197 -18.22 -6.89 6.00
C ASP A 197 -16.87 -7.57 5.76
N TYR A 198 -16.87 -8.65 4.96
CA TYR A 198 -15.62 -9.32 4.58
C TYR A 198 -14.75 -8.44 3.70
N HIS A 199 -15.34 -7.69 2.77
CA HIS A 199 -14.60 -6.74 1.94
C HIS A 199 -13.98 -5.62 2.79
N ALA A 200 -14.73 -5.06 3.73
CA ALA A 200 -14.24 -4.07 4.68
C ALA A 200 -13.07 -4.63 5.52
N GLN A 201 -13.17 -5.90 5.96
CA GLN A 201 -12.09 -6.56 6.68
C GLN A 201 -10.83 -6.71 5.82
N VAL A 202 -10.96 -7.19 4.58
CA VAL A 202 -9.82 -7.34 3.66
C VAL A 202 -9.17 -5.99 3.35
N LEU A 203 -9.97 -4.94 3.15
CA LEU A 203 -9.47 -3.57 2.94
C LEU A 203 -8.69 -3.08 4.17
N THR A 204 -9.22 -3.32 5.35
CA THR A 204 -8.59 -2.96 6.63
C THR A 204 -7.24 -3.67 6.79
N ASP A 205 -7.21 -4.97 6.58
CA ASP A 205 -5.99 -5.78 6.71
C ASP A 205 -4.94 -5.38 5.67
N MET A 206 -5.36 -5.12 4.42
CA MET A 206 -4.48 -4.68 3.35
C MET A 206 -3.83 -3.34 3.67
N ILE A 207 -4.60 -2.33 4.07
CA ILE A 207 -4.07 -1.01 4.39
C ILE A 207 -3.20 -1.08 5.65
N ALA A 208 -3.61 -1.80 6.68
CA ALA A 208 -2.83 -1.96 7.91
C ALA A 208 -1.46 -2.59 7.64
N ARG A 209 -1.40 -3.63 6.79
CA ARG A 209 -0.16 -4.29 6.41
C ARG A 209 0.74 -3.40 5.53
N ASP A 210 0.14 -2.73 4.54
CA ASP A 210 0.87 -2.16 3.41
C ASP A 210 1.05 -0.63 3.50
N LYS A 211 0.53 0.01 4.53
CA LYS A 211 0.52 1.49 4.69
C LYS A 211 1.89 2.16 4.59
N ASN A 212 2.97 1.47 4.96
CA ASN A 212 4.33 2.02 4.97
C ASN A 212 5.10 1.84 3.64
N HIS A 213 4.58 1.06 2.69
CA HIS A 213 5.23 0.86 1.38
C HIS A 213 5.16 2.15 0.54
N PRO A 214 6.31 2.75 0.18
CA PRO A 214 6.33 3.95 -0.67
C PRO A 214 5.87 3.68 -2.10
N CYS A 215 6.01 2.47 -2.61
CA CYS A 215 5.56 2.09 -3.95
C CYS A 215 4.05 2.16 -4.12
N ILE A 216 3.26 1.96 -3.05
CA ILE A 216 1.81 2.07 -3.12
C ILE A 216 1.42 3.54 -3.13
N VAL A 217 0.78 3.98 -4.21
CA VAL A 217 0.39 5.37 -4.40
C VAL A 217 -1.12 5.57 -4.50
N LEU A 218 -1.88 4.48 -4.63
CA LEU A 218 -3.31 4.51 -4.81
C LEU A 218 -3.92 3.17 -4.36
N TRP A 219 -5.09 3.24 -3.72
CA TRP A 219 -5.89 2.08 -3.34
C TRP A 219 -7.02 1.86 -4.34
N SER A 220 -7.21 0.65 -4.80
CA SER A 220 -8.33 0.23 -5.66
C SER A 220 -9.28 -0.68 -4.89
N LEU A 221 -10.56 -0.32 -4.88
CA LEU A 221 -11.59 -1.06 -4.15
C LEU A 221 -12.07 -2.31 -4.89
N GLY A 222 -11.84 -2.40 -6.20
CA GLY A 222 -12.27 -3.55 -6.99
C GLY A 222 -12.18 -3.34 -8.47
N ASN A 223 -12.58 -4.38 -9.21
CA ASN A 223 -12.50 -4.44 -10.67
C ASN A 223 -13.86 -4.68 -11.31
N GLU A 224 -14.20 -3.83 -12.24
CA GLU A 224 -15.33 -3.96 -13.18
C GLU A 224 -16.67 -4.31 -12.52
N PRO A 225 -17.08 -3.63 -11.43
CA PRO A 225 -18.41 -3.83 -10.90
C PRO A 225 -19.45 -3.26 -11.86
N ASN A 226 -20.58 -3.92 -11.98
CA ASN A 226 -21.73 -3.36 -12.70
C ASN A 226 -22.48 -2.39 -11.78
N THR A 227 -22.14 -1.11 -11.86
CA THR A 227 -22.77 -0.07 -11.04
C THR A 227 -24.05 0.48 -11.68
N ASP A 228 -24.23 0.28 -12.99
CA ASP A 228 -25.34 0.87 -13.76
C ASP A 228 -26.68 0.17 -13.52
N ALA A 229 -26.66 -1.16 -13.41
CA ALA A 229 -27.88 -1.94 -13.27
C ALA A 229 -28.60 -1.68 -11.93
N HIS A 230 -27.84 -1.33 -10.90
CA HIS A 230 -28.35 -1.10 -9.54
C HIS A 230 -27.60 0.05 -8.86
N PRO A 231 -27.72 1.31 -9.36
CA PRO A 231 -26.84 2.39 -8.96
C PRO A 231 -26.94 2.76 -7.46
N GLN A 232 -28.13 2.68 -6.86
CA GLN A 232 -28.26 2.96 -5.42
C GLN A 232 -27.60 1.85 -4.57
N SER A 233 -27.84 0.59 -4.90
CA SER A 233 -27.21 -0.54 -4.17
C SER A 233 -25.69 -0.54 -4.36
N ALA A 234 -25.20 -0.15 -5.56
CA ALA A 234 -23.79 0.03 -5.82
C ALA A 234 -23.21 1.14 -4.94
N TYR A 235 -23.86 2.30 -4.90
CA TYR A 235 -23.44 3.41 -4.02
C TYR A 235 -23.40 2.98 -2.55
N ASP A 236 -24.47 2.35 -2.08
CA ASP A 236 -24.59 1.89 -0.68
C ASP A 236 -23.50 0.85 -0.31
N TYR A 237 -22.98 0.12 -1.30
CA TYR A 237 -21.90 -0.84 -1.13
C TYR A 237 -20.51 -0.20 -1.19
N TRP A 238 -20.23 0.60 -2.22
CA TRP A 238 -18.87 1.10 -2.50
C TRP A 238 -18.51 2.36 -1.71
N HIS A 239 -19.45 3.28 -1.49
CA HIS A 239 -19.18 4.53 -0.80
C HIS A 239 -18.69 4.35 0.64
N PRO A 240 -19.27 3.45 1.46
CA PRO A 240 -18.72 3.16 2.79
C PRO A 240 -17.28 2.62 2.75
N LEU A 241 -16.94 1.80 1.75
CA LEU A 241 -15.58 1.28 1.57
C LEU A 241 -14.60 2.38 1.15
N TYR A 242 -15.05 3.31 0.30
CA TYR A 242 -14.27 4.49 -0.06
C TYR A 242 -13.94 5.35 1.18
N LEU A 243 -14.93 5.64 1.99
CA LEU A 243 -14.73 6.40 3.23
C LEU A 243 -13.83 5.64 4.22
N LEU A 244 -14.01 4.33 4.33
CA LEU A 244 -13.19 3.48 5.19
C LEU A 244 -11.72 3.50 4.75
N ALA A 245 -11.43 3.42 3.45
CA ALA A 245 -10.07 3.49 2.94
C ALA A 245 -9.37 4.80 3.34
N HIS A 246 -10.06 5.94 3.19
CA HIS A 246 -9.54 7.24 3.62
C HIS A 246 -9.36 7.35 5.14
N GLN A 247 -10.24 6.73 5.91
CA GLN A 247 -10.13 6.70 7.37
C GLN A 247 -8.93 5.87 7.83
N LEU A 248 -8.64 4.76 7.13
CA LEU A 248 -7.59 3.81 7.50
C LEU A 248 -6.21 4.22 7.01
N ASP A 249 -6.11 4.90 5.87
CA ASP A 249 -4.82 5.27 5.29
C ASP A 249 -4.23 6.53 5.94
N PRO A 250 -3.18 6.41 6.74
CA PRO A 250 -2.59 7.55 7.45
C PRO A 250 -1.93 8.57 6.51
N GLN A 251 -1.63 8.18 5.27
CA GLN A 251 -1.02 9.05 4.26
C GLN A 251 -2.06 9.67 3.32
N ASN A 252 -3.36 9.36 3.49
CA ASN A 252 -4.47 9.89 2.71
C ASN A 252 -4.26 9.79 1.19
N ARG A 253 -3.81 8.60 0.74
CA ARG A 253 -3.62 8.31 -0.68
C ARG A 253 -4.96 8.31 -1.42
N PRO A 254 -4.98 8.60 -2.73
CA PRO A 254 -6.19 8.49 -3.52
C PRO A 254 -6.79 7.09 -3.49
N VAL A 255 -8.11 7.01 -3.59
CA VAL A 255 -8.88 5.77 -3.67
C VAL A 255 -9.62 5.75 -4.99
N THR A 256 -9.64 4.59 -5.65
CA THR A 256 -10.33 4.40 -6.92
C THR A 256 -11.13 3.11 -6.94
N LEU A 257 -11.99 3.00 -7.93
CA LEU A 257 -12.67 1.78 -8.34
C LEU A 257 -12.48 1.64 -9.84
N VAL A 258 -11.98 0.49 -10.29
CA VAL A 258 -11.78 0.25 -11.71
C VAL A 258 -13.10 -0.09 -12.35
N GLY A 259 -13.63 0.83 -13.17
CA GLY A 259 -14.92 0.68 -13.81
C GLY A 259 -14.90 -0.05 -15.13
N CYS A 260 -16.06 -0.53 -15.53
CA CYS A 260 -16.40 -0.98 -16.86
C CYS A 260 -16.73 0.21 -17.79
N GLN A 261 -17.08 -0.08 -19.04
CA GLN A 261 -17.25 0.90 -20.12
C GLN A 261 -18.28 2.03 -19.87
N ASN A 262 -19.20 1.89 -18.92
CA ASN A 262 -20.28 2.86 -18.61
C ASN A 262 -20.16 3.38 -17.18
N ASP A 263 -19.09 3.99 -16.86
CA ASP A 263 -18.62 4.15 -15.51
C ASP A 263 -19.26 5.31 -14.73
N TYR A 264 -19.90 4.98 -13.61
CA TYR A 264 -20.38 5.91 -12.59
C TYR A 264 -19.48 5.95 -11.35
N THR A 265 -18.22 5.60 -11.48
CA THR A 265 -17.27 5.61 -10.35
C THR A 265 -17.19 7.00 -9.70
N ARG A 266 -17.42 8.07 -10.45
CA ARG A 266 -17.50 9.43 -9.91
C ARG A 266 -18.62 9.64 -8.88
N ASP A 267 -19.67 8.80 -8.90
CA ASP A 267 -20.80 8.93 -8.00
C ASP A 267 -20.59 8.16 -6.68
N ILE A 268 -19.45 7.45 -6.56
CA ILE A 268 -19.06 6.68 -5.39
C ILE A 268 -18.13 7.50 -4.47
N THR A 269 -17.45 8.48 -5.03
CA THR A 269 -16.43 9.31 -4.34
C THR A 269 -16.97 10.63 -3.79
#